data_2c8552ce899402e727ad6b5682af5c33
#
_entry.id   2c8552ce899402e727ad6b5682af5c33
#
_cell.length_a   1.000
_cell.length_b   1.000
_cell.length_c   1.000
_cell.angle_alpha   90.00
_cell.angle_beta   90.00
_cell.angle_gamma   90.00
#
_symmetry.space_group_name_H-M   'P 1'
#
loop_
_entity.id
_entity.type
_entity.pdbx_description
1 polymer ?
#
loop_
_entity_poly.entity_id
_entity_poly.type
_entity_poly.pdbx_seq_one_letter_code
_entity_poly.pdbx_strand_id
1 'polypeptide(L)'
;MRHEILPVSKAKARLLDLTRRIQEDGRAYVLTRDGEPVSALVPIEDYESLLETMDILADKKTMRDLTAALADERRGRLFKRDKSGRWLKYKRTKRVA
;
A
#
# COMPACT_ATOMS: atom_id res chain seq x y z
N MET A 1 3.41 -3.56 15.86
CA MET A 1 3.83 -2.54 14.90
C MET A 1 3.57 -1.15 15.46
N ARG A 2 4.57 -0.31 15.36
CA ARG A 2 4.41 1.02 15.86
C ARG A 2 3.84 1.91 14.80
N HIS A 3 2.84 2.64 15.09
CA HIS A 3 2.34 3.60 14.12
C HIS A 3 1.85 4.85 14.80
N GLU A 4 1.84 5.92 14.05
CA GLU A 4 1.38 7.21 14.51
C GLU A 4 0.26 7.66 13.62
N ILE A 5 -0.57 8.52 14.16
CA ILE A 5 -1.71 9.04 13.42
C ILE A 5 -1.48 10.51 13.17
N LEU A 6 -1.67 10.94 11.94
CA LEU A 6 -1.53 12.36 11.65
C LEU A 6 -2.42 12.75 10.48
N PRO A 7 -2.78 14.04 10.42
CA PRO A 7 -3.63 14.50 9.34
C PRO A 7 -2.91 14.44 8.00
N VAL A 8 -3.67 14.22 6.97
CA VAL A 8 -3.14 14.15 5.62
C VAL A 8 -2.37 15.42 5.24
N SER A 9 -2.83 16.57 5.71
CA SER A 9 -2.14 17.82 5.38
C SER A 9 -0.73 17.87 5.97
N LYS A 10 -0.57 17.32 7.16
CA LYS A 10 0.76 17.26 7.76
C LYS A 10 1.63 16.26 7.04
N ALA A 11 1.05 15.16 6.63
CA ALA A 11 1.80 14.16 5.89
C ALA A 11 2.29 14.73 4.58
N LYS A 12 1.46 15.50 3.93
CA LYS A 12 1.86 16.13 2.67
C LYS A 12 3.08 17.02 2.88
N ALA A 13 3.05 17.83 3.92
CA ALA A 13 4.14 18.76 4.17
C ALA A 13 5.43 18.07 4.56
N ARG A 14 5.34 16.88 5.11
CA ARG A 14 6.51 16.18 5.63
C ARG A 14 6.78 14.84 4.95
N LEU A 15 6.29 14.68 3.77
CA LEU A 15 6.30 13.37 3.14
C LEU A 15 7.71 12.78 3.02
N LEU A 16 8.68 13.58 2.63
CA LEU A 16 10.04 13.06 2.50
C LEU A 16 10.60 12.62 3.84
N ASP A 17 10.32 13.38 4.88
CA ASP A 17 10.77 13.02 6.20
C ASP A 17 10.09 11.75 6.69
N LEU A 18 8.80 11.63 6.42
CA LEU A 18 8.06 10.44 6.83
C LEU A 18 8.57 9.20 6.13
N THR A 19 8.85 9.30 4.84
CA THR A 19 9.35 8.13 4.12
C THR A 19 10.71 7.71 4.64
N ARG A 20 11.53 8.68 5.04
CA ARG A 20 12.81 8.34 5.63
C ARG A 20 12.63 7.60 6.94
N ARG A 21 11.71 8.06 7.78
CA ARG A 21 11.47 7.40 9.06
C ARG A 21 10.88 6.01 8.88
N ILE A 22 10.02 5.87 7.90
CA ILE A 22 9.46 4.56 7.58
C ILE A 22 10.60 3.60 7.22
N GLN A 23 11.50 4.09 6.39
CA GLN A 23 12.60 3.28 5.92
C GLN A 23 13.58 2.93 7.03
N GLU A 24 13.90 3.88 7.86
CA GLU A 24 14.91 3.68 8.90
C GLU A 24 14.37 2.99 10.15
N ASP A 25 13.17 3.35 10.55
CA ASP A 25 12.65 2.90 11.83
C ASP A 25 11.54 1.86 11.71
N GLY A 26 11.09 1.57 10.53
CA GLY A 26 9.99 0.65 10.37
C GLY A 26 8.68 1.18 10.88
N ARG A 27 8.53 2.51 10.95
CA ARG A 27 7.30 3.09 11.42
C ARG A 27 6.22 3.05 10.38
N ALA A 28 5.00 3.10 10.83
CA ALA A 28 3.86 3.23 9.96
C ALA A 28 3.05 4.44 10.40
N TYR A 29 2.34 5.02 9.48
CA TYR A 29 1.52 6.20 9.77
C TYR A 29 0.12 5.99 9.25
N VAL A 30 -0.86 6.35 10.07
CA VAL A 30 -2.25 6.34 9.63
C VAL A 30 -2.61 7.78 9.35
N LEU A 31 -3.07 8.04 8.15
CA LEU A 31 -3.39 9.40 7.74
C LEU A 31 -4.87 9.64 7.85
N THR A 32 -5.23 10.79 8.41
CA THR A 32 -6.62 11.12 8.61
C THR A 32 -7.03 12.32 7.78
N ARG A 33 -8.31 12.39 7.52
CA ARG A 33 -8.89 13.50 6.84
C ARG A 33 -10.16 13.84 7.59
N ASP A 34 -10.25 15.05 8.07
CA ASP A 34 -11.39 15.47 8.90
C ASP A 34 -11.58 14.51 10.06
N GLY A 35 -10.47 14.07 10.64
CA GLY A 35 -10.52 13.20 11.81
C GLY A 35 -10.76 11.74 11.52
N GLU A 36 -10.94 11.37 10.27
CA GLU A 36 -11.23 9.99 9.91
C GLU A 36 -10.05 9.34 9.22
N PRO A 37 -9.70 8.12 9.57
CA PRO A 37 -8.60 7.43 8.90
C PRO A 37 -8.98 7.16 7.45
N VAL A 38 -8.10 7.52 6.54
CA VAL A 38 -8.37 7.32 5.11
C VAL A 38 -7.27 6.60 4.39
N SER A 39 -6.08 6.54 4.96
CA SER A 39 -4.99 5.84 4.29
C SER A 39 -3.89 5.55 5.28
N ALA A 40 -2.90 4.82 4.84
CA ALA A 40 -1.78 4.48 5.69
C ALA A 40 -0.51 4.48 4.86
N LEU A 41 0.59 4.83 5.51
CA LEU A 41 1.92 4.72 4.92
C LEU A 41 2.65 3.66 5.71
N VAL A 42 3.15 2.65 5.04
CA VAL A 42 3.81 1.54 5.71
C VAL A 42 5.09 1.18 4.98
N PRO A 43 6.02 0.54 5.68
CA PRO A 43 7.20 0.03 5.00
C PRO A 43 6.79 -0.96 3.91
N ILE A 44 7.49 -0.94 2.81
CA ILE A 44 7.12 -1.80 1.70
C ILE A 44 7.19 -3.28 2.09
N GLU A 45 8.09 -3.63 2.98
CA GLU A 45 8.19 -5.02 3.43
C GLU A 45 6.94 -5.45 4.17
N ASP A 46 6.36 -4.54 4.94
CA ASP A 46 5.15 -4.85 5.67
C ASP A 46 3.98 -5.04 4.74
N TYR A 47 3.91 -4.20 3.74
CA TYR A 47 2.87 -4.30 2.74
C TYR A 47 2.96 -5.63 2.01
N GLU A 48 4.16 -6.02 1.61
CA GLU A 48 4.37 -7.27 0.92
C GLU A 48 4.02 -8.47 1.80
N SER A 49 4.40 -8.39 3.06
CA SER A 49 4.08 -9.45 4.00
C SER A 49 2.58 -9.58 4.20
N LEU A 50 1.90 -8.46 4.24
CA LEU A 50 0.46 -8.47 4.39
C LEU A 50 -0.20 -9.15 3.19
N LEU A 51 0.27 -8.83 2.00
CA LEU A 51 -0.28 -9.46 0.81
C LEU A 51 -0.05 -10.96 0.81
N GLU A 52 1.12 -11.39 1.24
CA GLU A 52 1.42 -12.81 1.32
C GLU A 52 0.54 -13.49 2.34
N THR A 53 0.32 -12.84 3.46
CA THR A 53 -0.53 -13.40 4.50
C THR A 53 -1.96 -13.55 4.01
N MET A 54 -2.43 -12.57 3.26
CA MET A 54 -3.77 -12.66 2.70
C MET A 54 -3.89 -13.84 1.74
N ASP A 55 -2.86 -14.07 0.95
CA ASP A 55 -2.85 -15.21 0.04
C ASP A 55 -2.90 -16.52 0.79
N ILE A 56 -2.14 -16.62 1.85
CA ILE A 56 -2.08 -17.86 2.63
C ILE A 56 -3.39 -18.14 3.34
N LEU A 57 -4.00 -17.13 3.90
CA LEU A 57 -5.20 -17.29 4.69
C LEU A 57 -6.46 -17.52 3.88
N ALA A 58 -6.46 -17.09 2.65
CA ALA A 58 -7.65 -17.24 1.82
C ALA A 58 -7.81 -18.67 1.38
N ASP A 59 -8.98 -19.24 1.58
CA ASP A 59 -9.19 -20.59 1.07
C ASP A 59 -9.42 -20.48 -0.43
N LYS A 60 -9.56 -21.60 -1.09
CA LYS A 60 -9.61 -21.59 -2.54
C LYS A 60 -10.74 -20.79 -3.12
N LYS A 61 -11.87 -20.84 -2.49
CA LYS A 61 -12.99 -20.11 -3.00
C LYS A 61 -12.79 -18.62 -2.80
N THR A 62 -12.41 -18.25 -1.60
CA THR A 62 -12.14 -16.89 -1.28
C THR A 62 -11.02 -16.35 -2.14
N MET A 63 -10.04 -17.21 -2.36
CA MET A 63 -8.90 -16.84 -3.18
C MET A 63 -9.34 -16.50 -4.59
N ARG A 64 -10.27 -17.25 -5.14
CA ARG A 64 -10.75 -16.95 -6.46
C ARG A 64 -11.43 -15.60 -6.53
N ASP A 65 -12.26 -15.32 -5.56
CA ASP A 65 -12.95 -14.04 -5.52
C ASP A 65 -11.99 -12.90 -5.35
N LEU A 66 -11.03 -13.08 -4.46
CA LEU A 66 -10.03 -12.06 -4.22
C LEU A 66 -9.16 -11.86 -5.44
N THR A 67 -8.77 -12.93 -6.07
CA THR A 67 -7.94 -12.85 -7.24
C THR A 67 -8.63 -12.10 -8.36
N ALA A 68 -9.92 -12.34 -8.53
CA ALA A 68 -10.67 -11.63 -9.55
C ALA A 68 -10.70 -10.13 -9.25
N ALA A 69 -10.94 -9.77 -8.01
CA ALA A 69 -10.96 -8.38 -7.64
C ALA A 69 -9.61 -7.71 -7.84
N LEU A 70 -8.56 -8.40 -7.46
CA LEU A 70 -7.22 -7.87 -7.61
C LEU A 70 -6.80 -7.78 -9.07
N ALA A 71 -7.28 -8.70 -9.88
CA ALA A 71 -6.99 -8.64 -11.29
C ALA A 71 -7.59 -7.39 -11.92
N ASP A 72 -8.79 -7.03 -11.51
CA ASP A 72 -9.40 -5.83 -12.00
C ASP A 72 -8.60 -4.61 -11.59
N GLU A 73 -8.16 -4.59 -10.35
CA GLU A 73 -7.34 -3.50 -9.88
C GLU A 73 -6.06 -3.40 -10.66
N ARG A 74 -5.40 -4.53 -10.84
CA ARG A 74 -4.11 -4.53 -11.50
C ARG A 74 -4.18 -4.10 -12.95
N ARG A 75 -5.30 -4.35 -13.58
CA ARG A 75 -5.45 -3.90 -14.93
C ARG A 75 -5.41 -2.41 -15.01
N GLY A 76 -5.73 -1.76 -13.97
CA GLY A 76 -5.90 -0.35 -14.03
C GLY A 76 -4.77 0.49 -13.55
N ARG A 77 -4.01 0.06 -12.55
CA ARG A 77 -3.14 1.06 -12.01
C ARG A 77 -2.13 0.63 -10.99
N LEU A 78 -1.90 -0.60 -10.82
CA LEU A 78 -0.96 -1.02 -9.81
C LEU A 78 0.44 -1.09 -10.35
N PHE A 79 1.39 -1.14 -9.44
CA PHE A 79 2.77 -1.37 -9.80
C PHE A 79 3.04 -2.85 -9.75
N LYS A 80 4.00 -3.28 -10.53
CA LYS A 80 4.42 -4.65 -10.50
C LYS A 80 5.87 -4.71 -10.15
N ARG A 81 6.30 -5.83 -9.61
CA ARG A 81 7.69 -6.04 -9.32
C ARG A 81 8.29 -6.84 -10.45
N ASP A 82 9.43 -6.40 -10.96
CA ASP A 82 10.07 -7.16 -12.01
C ASP A 82 10.95 -8.24 -11.38
N LYS A 83 11.65 -9.00 -12.19
CA LYS A 83 12.45 -10.10 -11.69
C LYS A 83 13.60 -9.68 -10.82
N SER A 84 14.06 -8.47 -10.96
CA SER A 84 15.15 -7.99 -10.14
C SER A 84 14.68 -7.41 -8.83
N GLY A 85 13.38 -7.40 -8.61
CA GLY A 85 12.83 -6.87 -7.38
C GLY A 85 12.47 -5.41 -7.45
N ARG A 86 12.63 -4.80 -8.59
CA ARG A 86 12.28 -3.41 -8.73
C ARG A 86 10.81 -3.26 -9.04
N TRP A 87 10.22 -2.19 -8.54
CA TRP A 87 8.84 -1.91 -8.83
C TRP A 87 8.73 -1.25 -10.19
N LEU A 88 7.88 -1.81 -11.03
CA LEU A 88 7.62 -1.25 -12.34
C LEU A 88 6.36 -0.45 -12.26
N LYS A 89 6.40 0.73 -12.79
CA LYS A 89 5.22 1.54 -12.82
C LYS A 89 4.24 0.94 -13.79
N TYR A 90 3.04 0.67 -13.32
CA TYR A 90 2.01 0.17 -14.18
C TYR A 90 1.52 1.28 -15.07
N LYS A 91 1.45 1.01 -16.39
CA LYS A 91 1.02 1.99 -17.27
C LYS A 91 -0.44 2.15 -17.18
N ARG A 92 -0.98 3.11 -16.54
CA ARG A 92 -2.35 3.26 -16.36
C ARG A 92 -2.96 3.93 -17.39
N THR A 93 -3.99 3.58 -17.65
CA THR A 93 -4.74 4.22 -18.52
C THR A 93 -5.44 5.21 -17.84
N LYS A 94 -5.77 5.73 -17.68
CA LYS A 94 -6.47 6.64 -17.15
C LYS A 94 -6.98 6.69 -16.09
N ARG A 95 -7.12 7.02 -15.46
CA ARG A 95 -7.56 7.08 -14.51
C ARG A 95 -7.90 7.73 -13.90
N VAL A 96 -8.06 7.87 -13.63
CA VAL A 96 -8.34 8.31 -13.06
C VAL A 96 -8.40 8.88 -12.33
N ALA A 97 -8.27 9.23 -12.17
CA ALA A 97 -8.41 9.77 -11.37
C ALA A 97 -8.38 10.00 -10.79
#